data_96aa651a32be97128cc20aa0ade19b44
#
_entry.id   96aa651a32be97128cc20aa0ade19b44
#
_cell.length_a   1.000
_cell.length_b   1.000
_cell.length_c   1.000
_cell.angle_alpha   90.00
_cell.angle_beta   90.00
_cell.angle_gamma   90.00
#
_symmetry.space_group_name_H-M   'P 1'
#
loop_
_entity.id
_entity.type
_entity.pdbx_description
1 polymer ?
#
loop_
_entity_poly.entity_id
_entity_poly.type
_entity_poly.pdbx_seq_one_letter_code
_entity_poly.pdbx_strand_id
1 'polypeptide(L)'
;MSEYIIPAGYGEAEYIDKKSRFIGQVQHAESVSEAMAFVESVRRKHADATHNVWAYVLADGQMRWSDDGEPGGTSDQPTLNVFRSANVCDVVCVVTRYFGGILLGSGGLVRAYSKAASMALEAAGRARMAEWQSVAVECSYAHYERLRRLLEGEGAQDMSGDFAEFVTVTCPVSYTHLTLPTNRE
;
A
#
# COMPACT_ATOMS: atom_id res chain seq x y z
N MET A 1 -15.54 4.81 -4.68
CA MET A 1 -14.67 3.62 -4.48
C MET A 1 -14.49 3.37 -3.00
N SER A 2 -14.34 2.13 -2.56
CA SER A 2 -14.12 1.81 -1.14
C SER A 2 -12.69 2.19 -0.74
N GLU A 3 -12.50 2.61 0.50
CA GLU A 3 -11.16 2.79 1.09
C GLU A 3 -10.36 1.50 0.99
N TYR A 4 -9.07 1.61 0.69
CA TYR A 4 -8.15 0.48 0.63
C TYR A 4 -6.76 0.83 1.17
N ILE A 5 -5.97 -0.19 1.49
CA ILE A 5 -4.66 -0.02 2.13
C ILE A 5 -3.56 -0.24 1.11
N ILE A 6 -2.56 0.64 1.14
CA ILE A 6 -1.36 0.60 0.30
C ILE A 6 -0.11 0.61 1.17
N PRO A 7 1.07 0.23 0.64
CA PRO A 7 2.35 0.56 1.28
C PRO A 7 2.52 2.08 1.39
N ALA A 8 2.91 2.58 2.57
CA ALA A 8 3.12 4.02 2.77
C ALA A 8 4.40 4.54 2.09
N GLY A 9 5.32 3.63 1.73
CA GLY A 9 6.57 3.96 1.08
C GLY A 9 7.35 2.71 0.68
N TYR A 10 8.66 2.87 0.44
CA TYR A 10 9.57 1.75 0.24
C TYR A 10 9.90 1.09 1.59
N GLY A 11 9.89 -0.24 1.61
CA GLY A 11 10.33 -1.03 2.76
C GLY A 11 11.28 -2.15 2.36
N GLU A 12 12.35 -2.30 3.10
CA GLU A 12 13.32 -3.39 2.93
C GLU A 12 13.60 -4.06 4.27
N ALA A 13 13.62 -5.38 4.29
CA ALA A 13 13.97 -6.15 5.48
C ALA A 13 14.68 -7.45 5.09
N GLU A 14 15.62 -7.86 5.93
CA GLU A 14 16.36 -9.11 5.76
C GLU A 14 15.91 -10.16 6.79
N TYR A 15 15.68 -11.37 6.32
CA TYR A 15 15.45 -12.56 7.14
C TYR A 15 16.46 -13.64 6.81
N ILE A 16 17.07 -14.24 7.83
CA ILE A 16 18.09 -15.30 7.66
C ILE A 16 17.54 -16.60 8.27
N ASP A 17 17.55 -17.67 7.46
CA ASP A 17 17.25 -19.03 7.91
C ASP A 17 18.28 -20.02 7.35
N LYS A 18 18.89 -20.84 8.21
CA LYS A 18 19.91 -21.85 7.86
C LYS A 18 20.98 -21.31 6.89
N LYS A 19 21.51 -20.13 7.18
CA LYS A 19 22.50 -19.38 6.37
C LYS A 19 21.97 -18.86 5.02
N SER A 20 20.77 -19.20 4.59
CA SER A 20 20.12 -18.52 3.45
C SER A 20 19.64 -17.15 3.87
N ARG A 21 19.88 -16.16 3.00
CA ARG A 21 19.44 -14.77 3.21
C ARG A 21 18.24 -14.49 2.31
N PHE A 22 17.20 -13.92 2.88
CA PHE A 22 15.99 -13.49 2.18
C PHE A 22 15.82 -11.99 2.39
N ILE A 23 15.96 -11.22 1.34
CA ILE A 23 15.80 -9.76 1.37
C ILE A 23 14.45 -9.44 0.74
N GLY A 24 13.47 -9.09 1.57
CA GLY A 24 12.17 -8.60 1.14
C GLY A 24 12.25 -7.12 0.81
N GLN A 25 11.72 -6.71 -0.33
CA GLN A 25 11.62 -5.33 -0.77
C GLN A 25 10.20 -5.06 -1.24
N VAL A 26 9.56 -4.04 -0.68
CA VAL A 26 8.17 -3.67 -0.96
C VAL A 26 8.11 -2.22 -1.41
N GLN A 27 7.29 -1.93 -2.40
CA GLN A 27 7.02 -0.57 -2.88
C GLN A 27 5.56 -0.44 -3.32
N HIS A 28 5.04 0.77 -3.24
CA HIS A 28 3.79 1.16 -3.86
C HIS A 28 3.92 1.15 -5.39
N ALA A 29 2.91 0.59 -6.08
CA ALA A 29 2.82 0.57 -7.53
C ALA A 29 1.34 0.53 -7.96
N GLU A 30 0.90 1.51 -8.73
CA GLU A 30 -0.49 1.66 -9.19
C GLU A 30 -0.74 0.99 -10.56
N SER A 31 0.31 0.54 -11.22
CA SER A 31 0.24 -0.07 -12.54
C SER A 31 1.17 -1.26 -12.69
N VAL A 32 0.81 -2.15 -13.65
CA VAL A 32 1.68 -3.27 -14.05
C VAL A 32 3.06 -2.76 -14.49
N SER A 33 3.12 -1.63 -15.19
CA SER A 33 4.36 -1.03 -15.67
C SER A 33 5.28 -0.63 -14.53
N GLU A 34 4.75 0.04 -13.50
CA GLU A 34 5.50 0.43 -12.30
C GLU A 34 5.96 -0.80 -11.51
N ALA A 35 5.06 -1.77 -11.30
CA ALA A 35 5.40 -3.00 -10.61
C ALA A 35 6.55 -3.74 -11.31
N MET A 36 6.49 -3.89 -12.63
CA MET A 36 7.54 -4.58 -13.39
C MET A 36 8.84 -3.77 -13.47
N ALA A 37 8.77 -2.44 -13.52
CA ALA A 37 9.96 -1.58 -13.45
C ALA A 37 10.69 -1.76 -12.11
N PHE A 38 9.95 -1.85 -11.01
CA PHE A 38 10.53 -2.16 -9.70
C PHE A 38 11.17 -3.54 -9.66
N VAL A 39 10.47 -4.59 -10.13
CA VAL A 39 11.02 -5.95 -10.22
C VAL A 39 12.34 -5.97 -10.98
N GLU A 40 12.40 -5.32 -12.15
CA GLU A 40 13.61 -5.27 -12.96
C GLU A 40 14.75 -4.46 -12.29
N SER A 41 14.41 -3.43 -11.51
CA SER A 41 15.40 -2.66 -10.74
C SER A 41 16.07 -3.52 -9.67
N VAL A 42 15.27 -4.31 -8.94
CA VAL A 42 15.75 -5.23 -7.90
C VAL A 42 16.56 -6.37 -8.51
N ARG A 43 16.10 -6.96 -9.62
CA ARG A 43 16.84 -8.01 -10.35
C ARG A 43 18.22 -7.54 -10.80
N ARG A 44 18.33 -6.31 -11.27
CA ARG A 44 19.64 -5.71 -11.63
C ARG A 44 20.53 -5.50 -10.41
N LYS A 45 19.96 -5.02 -9.30
CA LYS A 45 20.68 -4.81 -8.03
C LYS A 45 21.22 -6.14 -7.46
N HIS A 46 20.46 -7.22 -7.63
CA HIS A 46 20.74 -8.55 -7.09
C HIS A 46 20.90 -9.60 -8.19
N ALA A 47 21.64 -9.27 -9.24
CA ALA A 47 21.86 -10.15 -10.40
C ALA A 47 22.63 -11.44 -10.06
N ASP A 48 23.36 -11.46 -8.95
CA ASP A 48 24.12 -12.58 -8.40
C ASP A 48 23.30 -13.44 -7.42
N ALA A 49 22.05 -13.07 -7.14
CA ALA A 49 21.18 -13.84 -6.26
C ALA A 49 20.76 -15.18 -6.88
N THR A 50 20.42 -16.13 -6.02
CA THR A 50 19.92 -17.44 -6.46
C THR A 50 18.54 -17.30 -7.11
N HIS A 51 17.65 -16.54 -6.50
CA HIS A 51 16.27 -16.26 -6.96
C HIS A 51 15.82 -14.86 -6.58
N ASN A 52 15.03 -14.23 -7.44
CA ASN A 52 14.32 -12.98 -7.20
C ASN A 52 12.82 -13.22 -7.40
N VAL A 53 12.20 -13.82 -6.40
CA VAL A 53 10.76 -14.12 -6.37
C VAL A 53 9.99 -12.82 -6.23
N TRP A 54 8.90 -12.66 -7.00
CA TRP A 54 8.11 -11.44 -6.93
C TRP A 54 6.61 -11.69 -7.03
N ALA A 55 5.85 -10.77 -6.47
CA ALA A 55 4.41 -10.70 -6.59
C ALA A 55 3.93 -9.24 -6.57
N TYR A 56 2.84 -8.94 -7.26
CA TYR A 56 2.12 -7.68 -7.13
C TYR A 56 0.61 -7.90 -7.04
N VAL A 57 -0.06 -6.96 -6.39
CA VAL A 57 -1.52 -6.87 -6.29
C VAL A 57 -1.91 -5.42 -6.53
N LEU A 58 -2.76 -5.17 -7.53
CA LEU A 58 -3.26 -3.83 -7.86
C LEU A 58 -4.71 -3.65 -7.38
N ALA A 59 -5.12 -2.41 -7.16
CA ALA A 59 -6.47 -2.07 -6.69
C ALA A 59 -7.58 -2.44 -7.68
N ASP A 60 -7.26 -2.52 -8.97
CA ASP A 60 -8.18 -2.98 -10.03
C ASP A 60 -8.39 -4.50 -10.05
N GLY A 61 -7.74 -5.24 -9.13
CA GLY A 61 -7.81 -6.70 -9.01
C GLY A 61 -6.78 -7.46 -9.84
N GLN A 62 -5.95 -6.78 -10.63
CA GLN A 62 -4.84 -7.44 -11.32
C GLN A 62 -3.80 -7.92 -10.31
N MET A 63 -3.36 -9.17 -10.46
CA MET A 63 -2.29 -9.73 -9.65
C MET A 63 -1.46 -10.69 -10.49
N ARG A 64 -0.16 -10.69 -10.28
CA ARG A 64 0.76 -11.65 -10.89
C ARG A 64 1.92 -11.95 -9.94
N TRP A 65 2.59 -13.07 -10.19
CA TRP A 65 3.69 -13.57 -9.37
C TRP A 65 4.62 -14.45 -10.19
N SER A 66 5.81 -14.70 -9.67
CA SER A 66 6.79 -15.62 -10.24
C SER A 66 7.65 -16.20 -9.13
N ASP A 67 7.89 -17.49 -9.20
CA ASP A 67 8.79 -18.23 -8.31
C ASP A 67 10.28 -18.07 -8.69
N ASP A 68 10.57 -17.52 -9.88
CA ASP A 68 11.93 -17.32 -10.40
C ASP A 68 12.81 -18.59 -10.31
N GLY A 69 12.18 -19.76 -10.50
CA GLY A 69 12.85 -21.07 -10.48
C GLY A 69 12.96 -21.73 -9.09
N GLU A 70 12.35 -21.17 -8.05
CA GLU A 70 12.11 -21.92 -6.80
C GLU A 70 11.09 -23.04 -7.01
N PRO A 71 11.06 -24.08 -6.17
CA PRO A 71 10.03 -25.10 -6.26
C PRO A 71 8.62 -24.53 -6.22
N GLY A 72 7.78 -24.87 -7.18
CA GLY A 72 6.45 -24.30 -7.37
C GLY A 72 5.59 -24.28 -6.11
N GLY A 73 4.95 -23.14 -5.84
CA GLY A 73 4.08 -22.92 -4.69
C GLY A 73 4.81 -22.74 -3.34
N THR A 74 6.15 -22.70 -3.32
CA THR A 74 6.90 -22.54 -2.07
C THR A 74 7.36 -21.11 -1.81
N SER A 75 7.25 -20.22 -2.78
CA SER A 75 7.80 -18.86 -2.73
C SER A 75 6.82 -17.78 -3.19
N ASP A 76 6.32 -17.91 -4.40
CA ASP A 76 5.45 -16.96 -5.10
C ASP A 76 4.09 -16.78 -4.41
N GLN A 77 3.34 -17.88 -4.22
CA GLN A 77 2.04 -17.86 -3.54
C GLN A 77 2.16 -17.42 -2.07
N PRO A 78 3.10 -17.94 -1.26
CA PRO A 78 3.36 -17.43 0.08
C PRO A 78 3.62 -15.92 0.14
N THR A 79 4.40 -15.38 -0.79
CA THR A 79 4.67 -13.93 -0.91
C THR A 79 3.39 -13.15 -1.22
N LEU A 80 2.62 -13.58 -2.24
CA LEU A 80 1.35 -12.96 -2.63
C LEU A 80 0.33 -12.96 -1.47
N ASN A 81 0.22 -14.08 -0.75
CA ASN A 81 -0.74 -14.25 0.32
C ASN A 81 -0.52 -13.31 1.51
N VAL A 82 0.69 -12.81 1.72
CA VAL A 82 0.97 -11.79 2.75
C VAL A 82 0.14 -10.54 2.49
N PHE A 83 0.14 -10.03 1.25
CA PHE A 83 -0.60 -8.80 0.88
C PHE A 83 -2.10 -9.03 0.86
N ARG A 84 -2.55 -10.16 0.32
CA ARG A 84 -3.98 -10.52 0.31
C ARG A 84 -4.55 -10.64 1.72
N SER A 85 -3.83 -11.31 2.63
CA SER A 85 -4.26 -11.46 4.03
C SER A 85 -4.24 -10.14 4.81
N ALA A 86 -3.38 -9.20 4.41
CA ALA A 86 -3.30 -7.87 5.01
C ALA A 86 -4.27 -6.87 4.35
N ASN A 87 -5.05 -7.27 3.33
CA ASN A 87 -5.89 -6.43 2.49
C ASN A 87 -5.13 -5.22 1.89
N VAL A 88 -3.86 -5.44 1.49
CA VAL A 88 -3.02 -4.42 0.87
C VAL A 88 -3.04 -4.62 -0.63
N CYS A 89 -3.29 -3.56 -1.39
CA CYS A 89 -3.19 -3.52 -2.83
C CYS A 89 -2.31 -2.34 -3.30
N ASP A 90 -2.18 -2.14 -4.62
CA ASP A 90 -1.21 -1.23 -5.22
C ASP A 90 0.19 -1.45 -4.64
N VAL A 91 0.57 -2.73 -4.56
CA VAL A 91 1.79 -3.21 -3.95
C VAL A 91 2.56 -4.12 -4.88
N VAL A 92 3.86 -3.92 -4.95
CA VAL A 92 4.81 -4.87 -5.53
C VAL A 92 5.83 -5.28 -4.47
N CYS A 93 6.16 -6.57 -4.45
CA CYS A 93 7.17 -7.14 -3.58
C CYS A 93 8.15 -8.00 -4.39
N VAL A 94 9.42 -7.87 -4.07
CA VAL A 94 10.45 -8.81 -4.49
C VAL A 94 11.11 -9.39 -3.26
N VAL A 95 11.23 -10.71 -3.20
CA VAL A 95 12.03 -11.40 -2.18
C VAL A 95 13.22 -12.03 -2.86
N THR A 96 14.38 -11.44 -2.65
CA THR A 96 15.67 -11.91 -3.17
C THR A 96 16.26 -12.94 -2.23
N ARG A 97 16.64 -14.09 -2.76
CA ARG A 97 17.27 -15.15 -1.98
C ARG A 97 18.69 -15.42 -2.40
N TYR A 98 19.57 -15.47 -1.41
CA TYR A 98 20.93 -16.02 -1.51
C TYR A 98 20.98 -17.35 -0.76
N PHE A 99 21.28 -18.43 -1.46
CA PHE A 99 21.34 -19.78 -0.87
C PHE A 99 22.53 -19.94 0.08
N GLY A 100 22.29 -20.41 1.29
CA GLY A 100 23.30 -20.57 2.34
C GLY A 100 23.95 -21.95 2.42
N GLY A 101 23.75 -22.80 1.40
CA GLY A 101 24.34 -24.16 1.38
C GLY A 101 23.55 -25.22 2.17
N ILE A 102 22.48 -24.86 2.87
CA ILE A 102 21.64 -25.79 3.64
C ILE A 102 20.21 -25.73 3.12
N LEU A 103 19.66 -26.87 2.74
CA LEU A 103 18.28 -26.96 2.25
C LEU A 103 17.27 -26.69 3.39
N LEU A 104 16.31 -25.81 3.11
CA LEU A 104 15.23 -25.50 4.05
C LEU A 104 14.07 -26.51 3.97
N GLY A 105 13.89 -27.14 2.81
CA GLY A 105 12.70 -27.89 2.44
C GLY A 105 11.50 -26.98 2.12
N SER A 106 10.44 -27.55 1.52
CA SER A 106 9.27 -26.79 1.07
C SER A 106 8.62 -25.96 2.18
N GLY A 107 8.36 -26.54 3.33
CA GLY A 107 7.78 -25.82 4.47
C GLY A 107 8.69 -24.73 5.05
N GLY A 108 10.02 -24.89 4.95
CA GLY A 108 10.99 -23.88 5.33
C GLY A 108 10.96 -22.69 4.38
N LEU A 109 10.92 -22.95 3.06
CA LEU A 109 10.81 -21.91 2.04
C LEU A 109 9.53 -21.09 2.20
N VAL A 110 8.36 -21.74 2.32
CA VAL A 110 7.08 -21.07 2.55
C VAL A 110 7.17 -20.08 3.72
N ARG A 111 7.72 -20.51 4.85
CA ARG A 111 7.86 -19.63 6.03
C ARG A 111 8.83 -18.50 5.79
N ALA A 112 9.97 -18.76 5.14
CA ALA A 112 11.01 -17.75 4.91
C ALA A 112 10.52 -16.65 3.96
N TYR A 113 9.90 -17.01 2.83
CA TYR A 113 9.35 -16.06 1.88
C TYR A 113 8.23 -15.21 2.48
N SER A 114 7.26 -15.85 3.17
CA SER A 114 6.20 -15.12 3.88
C SER A 114 6.75 -14.17 4.94
N LYS A 115 7.77 -14.62 5.69
CA LYS A 115 8.36 -13.79 6.77
C LYS A 115 9.09 -12.58 6.19
N ALA A 116 9.92 -12.78 5.15
CA ALA A 116 10.65 -11.69 4.51
C ALA A 116 9.70 -10.65 3.90
N ALA A 117 8.65 -11.10 3.19
CA ALA A 117 7.63 -10.21 2.62
C ALA A 117 6.86 -9.43 3.71
N SER A 118 6.47 -10.09 4.81
CA SER A 118 5.79 -9.45 5.94
C SER A 118 6.66 -8.39 6.59
N MET A 119 7.93 -8.70 6.87
CA MET A 119 8.86 -7.75 7.46
C MET A 119 9.10 -6.53 6.56
N ALA A 120 9.19 -6.73 5.24
CA ALA A 120 9.34 -5.65 4.28
C ALA A 120 8.07 -4.76 4.23
N LEU A 121 6.88 -5.35 4.30
CA LEU A 121 5.62 -4.61 4.39
C LEU A 121 5.52 -3.80 5.70
N GLU A 122 5.97 -4.38 6.81
CA GLU A 122 6.05 -3.66 8.10
C GLU A 122 7.01 -2.47 8.00
N ALA A 123 8.17 -2.64 7.36
CA ALA A 123 9.15 -1.57 7.14
C ALA A 123 8.62 -0.48 6.19
N ALA A 124 7.84 -0.84 5.17
CA ALA A 124 7.19 0.11 4.27
C ALA A 124 6.12 0.97 4.97
N GLY A 125 5.56 0.45 6.05
CA GLY A 125 4.37 1.03 6.68
C GLY A 125 3.13 0.85 5.82
N ARG A 126 1.99 1.35 6.31
CA ARG A 126 0.70 1.27 5.61
C ARG A 126 0.05 2.64 5.59
N ALA A 127 -0.52 3.00 4.45
CA ALA A 127 -1.34 4.18 4.27
C ALA A 127 -2.74 3.78 3.81
N ARG A 128 -3.72 4.61 4.09
CA ARG A 128 -5.09 4.43 3.64
C ARG A 128 -5.33 5.33 2.45
N MET A 129 -5.73 4.75 1.33
CA MET A 129 -6.26 5.49 0.19
C MET A 129 -7.76 5.64 0.37
N ALA A 130 -8.23 6.87 0.25
CA ALA A 130 -9.64 7.22 0.28
C ALA A 130 -9.93 8.22 -0.83
N GLU A 131 -11.13 8.18 -1.36
CA GLU A 131 -11.60 9.18 -2.30
C GLU A 131 -12.00 10.46 -1.54
N TRP A 132 -11.36 11.58 -1.89
CA TRP A 132 -11.62 12.88 -1.29
C TRP A 132 -12.32 13.76 -2.29
N GLN A 133 -13.35 14.46 -1.84
CA GLN A 133 -14.05 15.48 -2.61
C GLN A 133 -13.81 16.85 -1.98
N SER A 134 -13.47 17.84 -2.80
CA SER A 134 -13.40 19.21 -2.35
C SER A 134 -14.81 19.78 -2.25
N VAL A 135 -15.18 20.26 -1.09
CA VAL A 135 -16.47 20.89 -0.83
C VAL A 135 -16.24 22.35 -0.48
N ALA A 136 -17.00 23.26 -1.11
CA ALA A 136 -17.02 24.67 -0.79
C ALA A 136 -18.35 25.00 -0.12
N VAL A 137 -18.29 25.61 1.08
CA VAL A 137 -19.47 26.03 1.84
C VAL A 137 -19.41 27.52 2.05
N GLU A 138 -20.46 28.22 1.59
CA GLU A 138 -20.62 29.66 1.81
C GLU A 138 -21.40 29.93 3.09
N CYS A 139 -20.92 30.86 3.91
CA CYS A 139 -21.61 31.28 5.13
C CYS A 139 -21.37 32.77 5.41
N SER A 140 -22.22 33.36 6.26
CA SER A 140 -21.97 34.71 6.78
C SER A 140 -20.84 34.69 7.82
N TYR A 141 -20.17 35.82 8.02
CA TYR A 141 -19.14 36.00 9.06
C TYR A 141 -19.57 35.56 10.45
N ALA A 142 -20.85 35.80 10.81
CA ALA A 142 -21.40 35.39 12.10
C ALA A 142 -21.42 33.87 12.30
N HIS A 143 -21.47 33.07 11.23
CA HIS A 143 -21.51 31.61 11.27
C HIS A 143 -20.19 30.92 10.99
N TYR A 144 -19.16 31.66 10.55
CA TYR A 144 -17.89 31.09 10.15
C TYR A 144 -17.23 30.23 11.23
N GLU A 145 -17.09 30.75 12.45
CA GLU A 145 -16.46 30.02 13.56
C GLU A 145 -17.21 28.73 13.93
N ARG A 146 -18.56 28.78 13.85
CA ARG A 146 -19.39 27.60 14.10
C ARG A 146 -19.22 26.56 13.00
N LEU A 147 -19.22 26.99 11.73
CA LEU A 147 -19.00 26.11 10.57
C LEU A 147 -17.63 25.45 10.64
N ARG A 148 -16.56 26.23 10.92
CA ARG A 148 -15.21 25.74 11.06
C ARG A 148 -15.10 24.62 12.10
N ARG A 149 -15.67 24.82 13.31
CA ARG A 149 -15.67 23.80 14.37
C ARG A 149 -16.45 22.55 13.99
N LEU A 150 -17.55 22.69 13.27
CA LEU A 150 -18.30 21.53 12.78
C LEU A 150 -17.48 20.72 11.77
N LEU A 151 -16.85 21.37 10.81
CA LEU A 151 -15.99 20.72 9.80
C LEU A 151 -14.78 20.04 10.46
N GLU A 152 -14.13 20.70 11.43
CA GLU A 152 -13.04 20.11 12.21
C GLU A 152 -13.51 18.87 12.98
N GLY A 153 -14.70 18.91 13.58
CA GLY A 153 -15.31 17.77 14.29
C GLY A 153 -15.63 16.58 13.38
N GLU A 154 -15.93 16.83 12.12
CA GLU A 154 -16.15 15.80 11.09
C GLU A 154 -14.85 15.35 10.40
N GLY A 155 -13.68 15.80 10.89
CA GLY A 155 -12.38 15.36 10.40
C GLY A 155 -11.90 16.08 9.14
N ALA A 156 -12.48 17.23 8.79
CA ALA A 156 -11.97 18.04 7.68
C ALA A 156 -10.56 18.53 7.99
N GLN A 157 -9.64 18.35 7.02
CA GLN A 157 -8.26 18.81 7.08
C GLN A 157 -8.03 19.85 5.97
N ASP A 158 -6.94 20.61 6.07
CA ASP A 158 -6.51 21.58 5.03
C ASP A 158 -7.62 22.56 4.59
N MET A 159 -8.39 23.08 5.57
CA MET A 159 -9.43 24.06 5.29
C MET A 159 -8.82 25.39 4.83
N SER A 160 -9.34 25.94 3.74
CA SER A 160 -9.04 27.30 3.27
C SER A 160 -10.30 28.17 3.35
N GLY A 161 -10.12 29.46 3.66
CA GLY A 161 -11.22 30.43 3.72
C GLY A 161 -10.97 31.58 2.75
N ASP A 162 -11.95 31.90 1.90
CA ASP A 162 -12.00 33.12 1.13
C ASP A 162 -13.01 34.10 1.80
N PHE A 163 -12.53 35.32 2.09
CA PHE A 163 -13.25 36.32 2.86
C PHE A 163 -13.62 37.50 1.97
N ALA A 164 -14.81 37.47 1.38
CA ALA A 164 -15.39 38.51 0.54
C ALA A 164 -16.69 39.07 1.16
N GLU A 165 -17.76 39.22 0.40
CA GLU A 165 -19.09 39.60 0.93
C GLU A 165 -19.63 38.51 1.86
N PHE A 166 -19.34 37.25 1.54
CA PHE A 166 -19.55 36.07 2.38
C PHE A 166 -18.21 35.37 2.60
N VAL A 167 -18.17 34.43 3.55
CA VAL A 167 -17.01 33.56 3.77
C VAL A 167 -17.25 32.24 3.06
N THR A 168 -16.38 31.90 2.12
CA THR A 168 -16.38 30.59 1.45
C THR A 168 -15.30 29.71 2.08
N VAL A 169 -15.69 28.63 2.76
CA VAL A 169 -14.79 27.65 3.34
C VAL A 169 -14.67 26.47 2.38
N THR A 170 -13.48 26.19 1.90
CA THR A 170 -13.19 25.02 1.07
C THR A 170 -12.37 24.03 1.86
N CYS A 171 -12.81 22.76 1.88
CA CYS A 171 -12.07 21.68 2.52
C CYS A 171 -12.24 20.36 1.74
N PRO A 172 -11.22 19.47 1.74
CA PRO A 172 -11.40 18.11 1.34
C PRO A 172 -12.19 17.34 2.39
N VAL A 173 -13.16 16.55 1.95
CA VAL A 173 -13.93 15.63 2.79
C VAL A 173 -13.90 14.24 2.20
N SER A 174 -13.77 13.22 3.06
CA SER A 174 -13.86 11.84 2.62
C SER A 174 -15.30 11.51 2.22
N TYR A 175 -15.48 10.84 1.10
CA TYR A 175 -16.80 10.47 0.58
C TYR A 175 -17.61 9.62 1.56
N THR A 176 -16.98 8.91 2.48
CA THR A 176 -17.64 8.10 3.51
C THR A 176 -18.37 8.93 4.58
N HIS A 177 -18.08 10.22 4.68
CA HIS A 177 -18.71 11.13 5.66
C HIS A 177 -19.73 12.09 5.06
N LEU A 178 -19.90 12.13 3.73
CA LEU A 178 -20.90 12.96 3.07
C LEU A 178 -22.28 12.26 3.05
N THR A 179 -22.98 12.33 4.17
CA THR A 179 -24.44 12.18 4.14
C THR A 179 -25.06 13.54 3.83
N LEU A 180 -25.26 13.84 2.56
CA LEU A 180 -26.09 14.99 2.18
C LEU A 180 -27.51 14.76 2.70
N PRO A 181 -28.09 15.70 3.46
CA PRO A 181 -29.51 15.61 3.80
C PRO A 181 -30.30 15.67 2.49
N THR A 182 -30.99 14.58 2.15
CA THR A 182 -31.95 14.59 1.06
C THR A 182 -33.08 15.53 1.47
N ASN A 183 -33.17 16.72 0.87
CA ASN A 183 -34.36 17.53 0.92
C ASN A 183 -35.52 16.69 0.34
N ARG A 184 -36.37 16.14 1.20
CA ARG A 184 -37.69 15.71 0.80
C ARG A 184 -38.56 16.99 0.82
N GLU A 185 -38.98 17.43 -0.37
CA GLU A 185 -40.10 18.33 -0.55
C GLU A 185 -41.38 17.74 0.06
#